data_ed6f9a3dc56ce9ed565d74296116f081
#
_entry.id   ed6f9a3dc56ce9ed565d74296116f081
#
_cell.length_a   1.000
_cell.length_b   1.000
_cell.length_c   1.000
_cell.angle_alpha   90.00
_cell.angle_beta   90.00
_cell.angle_gamma   90.00
#
_symmetry.space_group_name_H-M   'P 1'
#
loop_
_entity.id
_entity.type
_entity.pdbx_description
1 polymer ?
#
loop_
_entity_poly.entity_id
_entity_poly.type
_entity_poly.pdbx_seq_one_letter_code
_entity_poly.pdbx_strand_id
1 'polypeptide(L)'
;MAALTALMVLGSGAMAQDRPPSAPGAPVKLAPPKSLAPRPLGPAQEQEAPRSRPGPQDPAPGDAANRPTWGPKARGIRVDPLGEIDPNSVGVLDANSGGFGVDMWAGSAADMVARLLARIGRPAALPGARALARRLLLSAARPPRGKVAQSGDRSPPSLLALRLQSLLTLGDVVSANALLRVVPPSVDEPAVGLVRLNIAFLMNDTNGACAEARTGIVKYNGTPWRKAMVFCRYLAGAGAGASIGAELLREQGVGDDAFFALAAMLGGDKEASFTAPAKLEPLHVAMMRVARVQISDRLAEGAEAVVLRTIAFSPNAALDTRLEAAERAEALGALKAQSLTQIYDAVTFAPGDITTALSNADALSGPRGRALLYHAVRAQKVPAARAEVLAKTFVVARAQGRLATAVRAFLPLLEGIDPTADLAWFATAAARALYFAGRLELAGRWASLALRAPLVPPGPKTVPAGPPSPPSSPAAAGLPQAAADAPAADARGR
;
A
#
# COMPACT_ATOMS: atom_id res chain seq x y z
N MET A 1 -11.81 -55.42 -46.64
CA MET A 1 -10.80 -56.45 -46.97
C MET A 1 -9.49 -56.04 -46.37
N ALA A 2 -9.16 -56.71 -45.27
CA ALA A 2 -7.96 -57.53 -45.02
C ALA A 2 -6.69 -56.66 -44.91
N ALA A 3 -5.78 -56.78 -44.00
CA ALA A 3 -5.48 -57.57 -42.82
C ALA A 3 -4.13 -57.08 -42.29
N LEU A 4 -4.03 -56.98 -41.00
CA LEU A 4 -3.00 -57.50 -40.09
C LEU A 4 -1.54 -57.59 -40.59
N THR A 5 -0.59 -57.03 -39.84
CA THR A 5 0.39 -57.88 -39.17
C THR A 5 1.08 -57.11 -38.00
N ALA A 6 1.14 -57.77 -36.86
CA ALA A 6 1.78 -57.39 -35.59
C ALA A 6 3.28 -57.64 -35.62
N LEU A 7 4.06 -56.87 -34.86
CA LEU A 7 5.36 -57.28 -34.35
C LEU A 7 5.51 -56.83 -32.90
N MET A 8 5.57 -57.82 -32.01
CA MET A 8 5.94 -57.67 -30.58
C MET A 8 7.45 -57.42 -30.46
N VAL A 9 7.82 -56.49 -29.60
CA VAL A 9 9.12 -56.48 -28.90
C VAL A 9 8.89 -56.26 -27.42
N LEU A 10 9.24 -57.25 -26.63
CA LEU A 10 9.24 -57.30 -25.19
C LEU A 10 10.36 -56.36 -24.65
N GLY A 11 10.02 -55.46 -23.78
CA GLY A 11 10.96 -54.66 -22.98
C GLY A 11 10.35 -54.46 -21.59
N SER A 12 10.93 -55.13 -20.59
CA SER A 12 10.57 -55.08 -19.19
C SER A 12 10.86 -53.67 -18.62
N GLY A 13 9.84 -52.99 -18.14
CA GLY A 13 9.95 -51.73 -17.43
C GLY A 13 8.96 -51.65 -16.29
N ALA A 14 9.46 -51.35 -15.12
CA ALA A 14 8.85 -51.36 -13.80
C ALA A 14 7.48 -50.69 -13.71
N MET A 15 6.55 -51.36 -13.05
CA MET A 15 5.23 -50.93 -12.63
C MET A 15 5.35 -49.72 -11.69
N ALA A 16 5.07 -48.50 -12.16
CA ALA A 16 4.67 -47.39 -11.30
C ALA A 16 3.17 -47.54 -11.04
N GLN A 17 2.81 -47.79 -9.79
CA GLN A 17 1.43 -47.83 -9.35
C GLN A 17 0.82 -46.40 -9.40
N ASP A 18 -0.12 -46.20 -10.31
CA ASP A 18 -1.04 -45.09 -10.32
C ASP A 18 -1.88 -45.09 -9.04
N ARG A 19 -1.62 -44.14 -8.16
CA ARG A 19 -2.45 -43.82 -7.01
C ARG A 19 -3.55 -42.87 -7.48
N PRO A 20 -4.84 -43.17 -7.27
CA PRO A 20 -5.90 -42.21 -7.59
C PRO A 20 -5.80 -40.98 -6.70
N PRO A 21 -6.22 -39.78 -7.17
CA PRO A 21 -6.19 -38.55 -6.39
C PRO A 21 -7.07 -38.71 -5.15
N SER A 22 -6.48 -38.40 -3.99
CA SER A 22 -7.16 -38.41 -2.69
C SER A 22 -8.26 -37.34 -2.69
N ALA A 23 -9.46 -37.74 -2.28
CA ALA A 23 -10.57 -36.83 -1.99
C ALA A 23 -10.16 -35.80 -0.92
N PRO A 24 -10.75 -34.58 -0.91
CA PRO A 24 -10.44 -33.56 0.09
C PRO A 24 -10.79 -34.13 1.48
N GLY A 25 -9.77 -34.16 2.34
CA GLY A 25 -9.85 -34.70 3.69
C GLY A 25 -10.85 -33.92 4.54
N ALA A 26 -11.65 -34.62 5.30
CA ALA A 26 -12.50 -34.09 6.36
C ALA A 26 -11.66 -33.23 7.36
N PRO A 27 -12.25 -32.20 7.99
CA PRO A 27 -11.53 -31.36 8.91
C PRO A 27 -10.97 -32.14 10.10
N VAL A 28 -9.66 -32.04 10.29
CA VAL A 28 -8.95 -32.64 11.42
C VAL A 28 -9.43 -31.92 12.69
N LYS A 29 -10.13 -32.63 13.57
CA LYS A 29 -10.41 -32.16 14.93
C LYS A 29 -9.10 -32.14 15.70
N LEU A 30 -8.57 -30.94 15.91
CA LEU A 30 -7.46 -30.70 16.83
C LEU A 30 -7.95 -30.96 18.26
N ALA A 31 -7.27 -31.84 18.97
CA ALA A 31 -7.50 -32.04 20.38
C ALA A 31 -7.21 -30.74 21.15
N PRO A 32 -7.99 -30.41 22.20
CA PRO A 32 -7.75 -29.21 22.99
C PRO A 32 -6.38 -29.30 23.65
N PRO A 33 -5.66 -28.17 23.79
CA PRO A 33 -4.36 -28.15 24.45
C PRO A 33 -4.50 -28.61 25.89
N LYS A 34 -3.61 -29.53 26.31
CA LYS A 34 -3.55 -29.97 27.71
C LYS A 34 -3.25 -28.76 28.57
N SER A 35 -4.17 -28.44 29.48
CA SER A 35 -4.01 -27.43 30.52
C SER A 35 -2.73 -27.71 31.33
N LEU A 36 -1.80 -26.78 31.28
CA LEU A 36 -0.68 -26.69 32.19
C LEU A 36 -1.18 -26.07 33.52
N ALA A 37 -1.91 -26.86 34.30
CA ALA A 37 -2.19 -26.48 35.68
C ALA A 37 -0.87 -26.51 36.49
N PRO A 38 -0.60 -25.51 37.31
CA PRO A 38 0.57 -25.53 38.16
C PRO A 38 0.48 -26.70 39.14
N ARG A 39 1.53 -27.52 39.21
CA ARG A 39 1.67 -28.63 40.13
C ARG A 39 1.67 -28.07 41.57
N PRO A 40 0.86 -28.60 42.49
CA PRO A 40 0.92 -28.15 43.89
C PRO A 40 2.29 -28.48 44.46
N LEU A 41 2.93 -27.47 45.04
CA LEU A 41 4.14 -27.64 45.85
C LEU A 41 3.77 -28.42 47.10
N GLY A 42 4.41 -29.57 47.28
CA GLY A 42 4.32 -30.35 48.50
C GLY A 42 4.88 -29.56 49.73
N PRO A 43 4.55 -29.99 50.95
CA PRO A 43 4.93 -29.25 52.16
C PRO A 43 6.45 -29.10 52.25
N ALA A 44 6.88 -27.88 52.60
CA ALA A 44 8.27 -27.54 52.80
C ALA A 44 8.84 -28.44 53.92
N GLN A 45 9.86 -29.23 53.60
CA GLN A 45 10.71 -29.84 54.63
C GLN A 45 11.57 -28.74 55.23
N GLU A 46 11.38 -28.50 56.49
CA GLU A 46 12.23 -27.69 57.37
C GLU A 46 13.65 -28.27 57.31
N GLN A 47 14.55 -27.65 56.59
CA GLN A 47 15.99 -27.96 56.64
C GLN A 47 16.57 -27.28 57.86
N GLU A 48 16.92 -28.11 58.86
CA GLU A 48 17.70 -27.77 60.03
C GLU A 48 18.96 -26.99 59.62
N ALA A 49 19.17 -25.84 60.26
CA ALA A 49 20.34 -25.01 60.09
C ALA A 49 21.64 -25.75 60.49
N PRO A 50 22.69 -25.72 59.67
CA PRO A 50 23.97 -26.32 60.05
C PRO A 50 24.60 -25.55 61.21
N ARG A 51 24.91 -26.27 62.24
CA ARG A 51 25.63 -25.79 63.46
C ARG A 51 26.97 -25.16 63.07
N SER A 52 27.20 -23.95 63.58
CA SER A 52 28.42 -23.17 63.45
C SER A 52 29.65 -23.99 63.86
N ARG A 53 30.57 -24.22 62.95
CA ARG A 53 31.95 -24.68 63.34
C ARG A 53 32.76 -23.46 63.80
N PRO A 54 33.64 -23.63 64.84
CA PRO A 54 34.52 -22.56 65.27
C PRO A 54 35.49 -22.15 64.14
N GLY A 55 35.64 -20.85 63.97
CA GLY A 55 36.59 -20.29 63.02
C GLY A 55 38.03 -20.56 63.35
N PRO A 56 38.91 -20.68 62.40
CA PRO A 56 40.36 -20.73 62.65
C PRO A 56 40.82 -19.38 63.18
N GLN A 57 41.63 -19.45 64.27
CA GLN A 57 42.32 -18.33 64.89
C GLN A 57 43.28 -17.67 63.88
N ASP A 58 43.36 -16.34 63.93
CA ASP A 58 44.29 -15.55 63.15
C ASP A 58 45.75 -15.88 63.53
N PRO A 59 46.65 -16.15 62.56
CA PRO A 59 48.09 -16.18 62.88
C PRO A 59 48.64 -14.74 62.81
N ALA A 60 49.58 -14.52 63.77
CA ALA A 60 50.32 -13.27 63.94
C ALA A 60 50.98 -12.69 62.75
N PRO A 61 51.25 -11.36 62.67
CA PRO A 61 51.83 -10.67 61.52
C PRO A 61 53.32 -10.99 61.36
N GLY A 62 53.66 -11.66 60.28
CA GLY A 62 55.03 -11.94 59.89
C GLY A 62 55.05 -12.53 58.44
N ASP A 63 55.77 -11.83 57.58
CA ASP A 63 56.18 -12.28 56.18
C ASP A 63 55.12 -12.32 55.09
N ALA A 64 54.73 -11.12 54.64
CA ALA A 64 54.07 -10.90 53.35
C ALA A 64 55.06 -10.40 52.31
N ALA A 65 56.01 -11.19 51.88
CA ALA A 65 56.82 -10.93 50.71
C ALA A 65 57.18 -12.27 50.07
N ASN A 66 56.61 -12.51 48.87
CA ASN A 66 56.95 -13.58 47.96
C ASN A 66 56.04 -14.81 47.91
N ARG A 67 54.76 -14.61 47.45
CA ARG A 67 54.02 -15.70 46.82
C ARG A 67 53.55 -15.28 45.45
N PRO A 68 53.88 -16.01 44.35
CA PRO A 68 53.30 -15.74 43.04
C PRO A 68 51.83 -16.11 43.06
N THR A 69 50.96 -15.14 42.88
CA THR A 69 49.50 -15.32 42.73
C THR A 69 49.19 -15.87 41.31
N TRP A 70 49.31 -17.17 41.15
CA TRP A 70 48.73 -17.91 40.04
C TRP A 70 47.38 -18.46 40.45
N GLY A 71 46.39 -17.58 40.55
CA GLY A 71 44.98 -17.95 40.61
C GLY A 71 44.30 -17.49 39.34
N PRO A 72 43.47 -18.30 38.65
CA PRO A 72 42.66 -17.80 37.56
C PRO A 72 41.76 -16.71 38.14
N LYS A 73 41.97 -15.46 37.73
CA LYS A 73 41.00 -14.39 37.96
C LYS A 73 39.68 -14.88 37.34
N ALA A 74 38.76 -15.36 38.17
CA ALA A 74 37.39 -15.58 37.75
C ALA A 74 36.89 -14.25 37.20
N ARG A 75 36.89 -14.11 35.87
CA ARG A 75 36.15 -13.07 35.20
C ARG A 75 34.70 -13.39 35.49
N GLY A 76 34.17 -12.85 36.57
CA GLY A 76 32.73 -12.85 36.78
C GLY A 76 32.06 -12.31 35.52
N ILE A 77 31.09 -13.05 35.03
CA ILE A 77 30.23 -12.56 33.95
C ILE A 77 29.57 -11.30 34.55
N ARG A 78 30.00 -10.14 34.06
CA ARG A 78 29.38 -8.88 34.43
C ARG A 78 28.06 -8.83 33.65
N VAL A 79 26.97 -9.10 34.34
CA VAL A 79 25.63 -8.89 33.80
C VAL A 79 25.35 -7.39 33.95
N ASP A 80 25.75 -6.62 32.93
CA ASP A 80 25.28 -5.25 32.84
C ASP A 80 23.79 -5.30 32.51
N PRO A 81 22.91 -4.57 33.20
CA PRO A 81 21.52 -4.47 32.76
C PRO A 81 21.50 -3.92 31.35
N LEU A 82 20.81 -4.60 30.44
CA LEU A 82 20.53 -4.07 29.10
C LEU A 82 19.85 -2.73 29.30
N GLY A 83 20.54 -1.64 28.94
CA GLY A 83 19.96 -0.30 29.00
C GLY A 83 18.65 -0.26 28.22
N GLU A 84 17.70 0.54 28.67
CA GLU A 84 16.46 0.77 27.93
C GLU A 84 16.79 1.17 26.49
N ILE A 85 16.14 0.49 25.55
CA ILE A 85 16.31 0.80 24.13
C ILE A 85 15.74 2.20 23.89
N ASP A 86 16.58 3.15 23.44
CA ASP A 86 16.10 4.47 23.04
C ASP A 86 15.09 4.33 21.88
N PRO A 87 13.82 4.73 22.07
CA PRO A 87 12.79 4.63 21.04
C PRO A 87 13.16 5.36 19.73
N ASN A 88 14.01 6.36 19.80
CA ASN A 88 14.47 7.09 18.62
C ASN A 88 15.45 6.29 17.77
N SER A 89 16.09 5.26 18.34
CA SER A 89 17.04 4.40 17.65
C SER A 89 16.41 3.26 16.86
N VAL A 90 15.14 2.91 17.17
CA VAL A 90 14.49 1.76 16.54
C VAL A 90 14.27 1.96 15.04
N GLY A 91 14.31 0.87 14.29
CA GLY A 91 14.07 0.86 12.86
C GLY A 91 13.72 -0.52 12.36
N VAL A 92 13.18 -0.59 11.17
CA VAL A 92 12.82 -1.84 10.47
C VAL A 92 13.97 -2.32 9.59
N LEU A 93 14.84 -1.39 9.17
CA LEU A 93 15.98 -1.67 8.31
C LEU A 93 17.29 -1.48 9.06
N ASP A 94 18.11 -2.51 9.09
CA ASP A 94 19.52 -2.45 9.48
C ASP A 94 20.45 -2.37 8.25
N ALA A 95 21.76 -2.37 8.45
CA ALA A 95 22.71 -2.31 7.36
C ALA A 95 22.59 -3.50 6.39
N ASN A 96 22.23 -4.69 6.89
CA ASN A 96 22.12 -5.92 6.08
C ASN A 96 20.79 -5.97 5.30
N SER A 97 19.74 -5.36 5.84
CA SER A 97 18.41 -5.26 5.22
C SER A 97 18.20 -3.99 4.37
N GLY A 98 19.29 -3.27 4.08
CA GLY A 98 19.28 -2.10 3.19
C GLY A 98 19.10 -0.76 3.90
N GLY A 99 19.26 -0.68 5.22
CA GLY A 99 19.33 0.58 5.96
C GLY A 99 20.62 1.36 5.69
N PHE A 100 20.71 2.57 6.22
CA PHE A 100 21.90 3.42 6.10
C PHE A 100 22.97 3.16 7.18
N GLY A 101 22.72 2.21 8.08
CA GLY A 101 23.60 1.88 9.18
C GLY A 101 23.37 2.74 10.44
N VAL A 102 23.95 2.25 11.54
CA VAL A 102 23.66 2.78 12.91
C VAL A 102 24.16 4.21 13.13
N ASP A 103 25.17 4.64 12.37
CA ASP A 103 25.82 5.93 12.53
C ASP A 103 25.36 6.97 11.47
N MET A 104 24.24 6.74 10.77
CA MET A 104 23.78 7.62 9.69
C MET A 104 23.53 9.06 10.12
N TRP A 105 23.31 9.32 11.41
CA TRP A 105 23.13 10.65 11.99
C TRP A 105 24.41 11.21 12.63
N ALA A 106 25.56 10.51 12.51
CA ALA A 106 26.81 10.98 13.08
C ALA A 106 27.16 12.37 12.56
N GLY A 107 27.49 13.28 13.46
CA GLY A 107 27.79 14.69 13.12
C GLY A 107 26.57 15.58 12.85
N SER A 108 25.35 15.04 12.84
CA SER A 108 24.13 15.83 12.65
C SER A 108 23.56 16.32 13.98
N ALA A 109 23.09 17.58 14.02
CA ALA A 109 22.37 18.12 15.16
C ALA A 109 20.89 17.73 15.10
N ALA A 110 20.30 17.38 16.25
CA ALA A 110 18.89 16.94 16.35
C ALA A 110 17.90 17.96 15.77
N ASP A 111 18.12 19.24 16.02
CA ASP A 111 17.28 20.32 15.52
C ASP A 111 17.32 20.44 13.98
N MET A 112 18.50 20.29 13.37
CA MET A 112 18.64 20.26 11.92
C MET A 112 17.90 19.05 11.32
N VAL A 113 18.08 17.87 11.90
CA VAL A 113 17.40 16.65 11.44
C VAL A 113 15.89 16.80 11.55
N ALA A 114 15.35 17.33 12.65
CA ALA A 114 13.92 17.57 12.82
C ALA A 114 13.35 18.49 11.73
N ARG A 115 14.03 19.60 11.43
CA ARG A 115 13.62 20.51 10.35
C ARG A 115 13.65 19.87 8.98
N LEU A 116 14.63 19.02 8.71
CA LEU A 116 14.73 18.30 7.43
C LEU A 116 13.65 17.23 7.31
N LEU A 117 13.38 16.47 8.36
CA LEU A 117 12.33 15.44 8.36
C LEU A 117 10.95 16.04 8.10
N ALA A 118 10.65 17.21 8.67
CA ALA A 118 9.40 17.93 8.39
C ALA A 118 9.21 18.29 6.89
N ARG A 119 10.31 18.38 6.13
CA ARG A 119 10.28 18.67 4.68
C ARG A 119 10.23 17.40 3.81
N ILE A 120 10.77 16.28 4.29
CA ILE A 120 10.81 15.01 3.57
C ILE A 120 9.39 14.47 3.31
N GLY A 121 8.45 14.75 4.20
CA GLY A 121 7.05 14.36 4.05
C GLY A 121 6.30 14.99 2.87
N ARG A 122 6.88 15.97 2.17
CA ARG A 122 6.27 16.49 0.93
C ARG A 122 6.39 15.43 -0.17
N PRO A 123 5.32 15.16 -0.95
CA PRO A 123 5.37 14.15 -1.99
C PRO A 123 6.51 14.43 -2.96
N ALA A 124 7.58 13.66 -2.88
CA ALA A 124 8.65 13.75 -3.86
C ALA A 124 8.13 13.22 -5.20
N ALA A 125 8.20 14.04 -6.23
CA ALA A 125 7.75 13.66 -7.58
C ALA A 125 8.56 12.45 -8.12
N LEU A 126 9.82 12.31 -7.70
CA LEU A 126 10.72 11.28 -8.18
C LEU A 126 10.63 9.99 -7.33
N PRO A 127 10.36 8.83 -7.96
CA PRO A 127 10.31 7.54 -7.25
C PRO A 127 11.58 7.20 -6.47
N GLY A 128 12.77 7.53 -7.01
CA GLY A 128 14.04 7.33 -6.34
C GLY A 128 14.17 8.15 -5.06
N ALA A 129 13.74 9.41 -5.07
CA ALA A 129 13.75 10.26 -3.88
C ALA A 129 12.81 9.72 -2.79
N ARG A 130 11.62 9.20 -3.17
CA ARG A 130 10.71 8.52 -2.24
C ARG A 130 11.32 7.26 -1.65
N ALA A 131 11.99 6.45 -2.46
CA ALA A 131 12.67 5.23 -2.00
C ALA A 131 13.78 5.56 -1.00
N LEU A 132 14.58 6.60 -1.27
CA LEU A 132 15.61 7.09 -0.34
C LEU A 132 15.00 7.63 0.95
N ALA A 133 13.95 8.46 0.87
CA ALA A 133 13.23 8.98 2.03
C ALA A 133 12.67 7.83 2.90
N ARG A 134 12.01 6.86 2.28
CA ARG A 134 11.50 5.68 2.97
C ARG A 134 12.62 4.89 3.65
N ARG A 135 13.73 4.65 2.95
CA ARG A 135 14.90 3.95 3.49
C ARG A 135 15.46 4.70 4.71
N LEU A 136 15.61 6.02 4.62
CA LEU A 136 16.09 6.87 5.73
C LEU A 136 15.14 6.78 6.94
N LEU A 137 13.83 6.90 6.72
CA LEU A 137 12.83 6.90 7.78
C LEU A 137 12.70 5.54 8.49
N LEU A 138 13.03 4.43 7.82
CA LEU A 138 12.94 3.08 8.36
C LEU A 138 14.26 2.54 8.92
N SER A 139 15.40 3.21 8.69
CA SER A 139 16.69 2.76 9.18
C SER A 139 16.78 2.82 10.70
N ALA A 140 17.27 1.74 11.30
CA ALA A 140 17.70 1.71 12.69
C ALA A 140 19.02 2.47 12.82
N ALA A 141 19.07 3.48 13.71
CA ALA A 141 20.26 4.30 13.88
C ALA A 141 20.29 4.98 15.25
N ARG A 142 21.48 5.25 15.76
CA ARG A 142 21.64 6.10 16.93
C ARG A 142 21.06 7.48 16.64
N PRO A 143 20.29 8.06 17.59
CA PRO A 143 19.71 9.39 17.35
C PRO A 143 20.78 10.46 17.20
N PRO A 144 20.50 11.57 16.49
CA PRO A 144 21.39 12.68 16.36
C PRO A 144 21.68 13.33 17.72
N ARG A 145 22.82 14.01 17.84
CA ARG A 145 23.24 14.65 19.09
C ARG A 145 22.42 15.91 19.40
N GLY A 146 22.19 16.14 20.68
CA GLY A 146 21.47 17.32 21.19
C GLY A 146 19.96 17.09 21.29
N LYS A 147 19.26 18.16 21.61
CA LYS A 147 17.79 18.16 21.74
C LYS A 147 17.20 18.99 20.62
N VAL A 148 15.99 18.69 20.20
CA VAL A 148 15.21 19.53 19.31
C VAL A 148 14.82 20.80 20.08
N ALA A 149 15.00 21.95 19.50
CA ALA A 149 14.68 23.22 20.15
C ALA A 149 13.19 23.29 20.50
N GLN A 150 12.90 23.67 21.73
CA GLN A 150 11.53 23.86 22.21
C GLN A 150 10.96 25.15 21.58
N SER A 151 9.79 25.04 20.98
CA SER A 151 9.09 26.19 20.41
C SER A 151 7.74 26.35 21.11
N GLY A 152 7.65 27.33 21.99
CA GLY A 152 6.48 27.56 22.84
C GLY A 152 6.34 26.54 23.99
N ASP A 153 5.12 26.42 24.52
CA ASP A 153 4.81 25.58 25.70
C ASP A 153 4.70 24.05 25.40
N ARG A 154 4.81 23.67 24.13
CA ARG A 154 4.70 22.26 23.73
C ARG A 154 6.08 21.64 23.59
N SER A 155 6.25 20.46 24.20
CA SER A 155 7.44 19.65 23.95
C SER A 155 7.52 19.29 22.47
N PRO A 156 8.70 19.45 21.84
CA PRO A 156 8.88 19.07 20.45
C PRO A 156 8.65 17.55 20.27
N PRO A 157 8.12 17.13 19.12
CA PRO A 157 7.95 15.70 18.85
C PRO A 157 9.32 15.00 18.79
N SER A 158 9.37 13.76 19.28
CA SER A 158 10.57 12.94 19.22
C SER A 158 10.98 12.65 17.75
N LEU A 159 12.23 12.22 17.56
CA LEU A 159 12.68 11.75 16.24
C LEU A 159 11.80 10.62 15.71
N LEU A 160 11.37 9.70 16.58
CA LEU A 160 10.44 8.62 16.24
C LEU A 160 9.12 9.18 15.72
N ALA A 161 8.50 10.12 16.45
CA ALA A 161 7.24 10.74 16.04
C ALA A 161 7.37 11.45 14.68
N LEU A 162 8.46 12.18 14.46
CA LEU A 162 8.73 12.84 13.17
C LEU A 162 8.89 11.85 12.02
N ARG A 163 9.59 10.73 12.25
CA ARG A 163 9.75 9.66 11.25
C ARG A 163 8.40 9.03 10.88
N LEU A 164 7.58 8.73 11.88
CA LEU A 164 6.24 8.16 11.69
C LEU A 164 5.32 9.13 10.95
N GLN A 165 5.29 10.40 11.33
CA GLN A 165 4.51 11.44 10.66
C GLN A 165 4.96 11.62 9.20
N SER A 166 6.28 11.62 8.95
CA SER A 166 6.83 11.71 7.60
C SER A 166 6.41 10.53 6.72
N LEU A 167 6.38 9.30 7.25
CA LEU A 167 5.89 8.12 6.54
C LEU A 167 4.41 8.25 6.18
N LEU A 168 3.57 8.77 7.10
CA LEU A 168 2.15 9.03 6.81
C LEU A 168 1.98 10.10 5.72
N THR A 169 2.76 11.18 5.79
CA THR A 169 2.70 12.24 4.77
C THR A 169 3.14 11.74 3.39
N LEU A 170 4.12 10.81 3.34
CA LEU A 170 4.49 10.11 2.11
C LEU A 170 3.41 9.11 1.64
N GLY A 171 2.36 8.87 2.45
CA GLY A 171 1.31 7.89 2.16
C GLY A 171 1.68 6.45 2.52
N ASP A 172 2.86 6.20 3.07
CA ASP A 172 3.33 4.84 3.39
C ASP A 172 2.86 4.35 4.76
N VAL A 173 1.55 4.13 4.87
CA VAL A 173 0.89 3.62 6.08
C VAL A 173 1.46 2.25 6.50
N VAL A 174 1.78 1.40 5.52
CA VAL A 174 2.28 0.05 5.77
C VAL A 174 3.63 0.09 6.47
N SER A 175 4.54 0.95 5.99
CA SER A 175 5.85 1.14 6.61
C SER A 175 5.77 1.84 7.96
N ALA A 176 4.87 2.82 8.12
CA ALA A 176 4.61 3.46 9.40
C ALA A 176 4.11 2.44 10.44
N ASN A 177 3.18 1.56 10.06
CA ASN A 177 2.70 0.48 10.93
C ASN A 177 3.81 -0.53 11.24
N ALA A 178 4.66 -0.89 10.26
CA ALA A 178 5.80 -1.78 10.50
C ALA A 178 6.80 -1.16 11.50
N LEU A 179 7.08 0.13 11.40
CA LEU A 179 7.92 0.84 12.36
C LEU A 179 7.29 0.86 13.76
N LEU A 180 5.98 1.11 13.88
CA LEU A 180 5.28 1.08 15.17
C LEU A 180 5.36 -0.28 15.88
N ARG A 181 5.40 -1.38 15.13
CA ARG A 181 5.48 -2.74 15.72
C ARG A 181 6.82 -3.04 16.40
N VAL A 182 7.88 -2.34 16.02
CA VAL A 182 9.21 -2.49 16.65
C VAL A 182 9.47 -1.46 17.75
N VAL A 183 8.54 -0.52 17.95
CA VAL A 183 8.61 0.49 19.02
C VAL A 183 8.30 -0.19 20.36
N PRO A 184 9.13 0.03 21.41
CA PRO A 184 8.85 -0.49 22.73
C PRO A 184 7.47 -0.04 23.25
N PRO A 185 6.71 -0.90 23.94
CA PRO A 185 5.38 -0.55 24.45
C PRO A 185 5.43 0.50 25.58
N SER A 186 6.60 0.73 26.18
CA SER A 186 6.84 1.75 27.19
C SER A 186 6.84 3.18 26.65
N VAL A 187 6.84 3.34 25.31
CA VAL A 187 6.82 4.69 24.70
C VAL A 187 5.48 5.36 24.93
N ASP A 188 5.52 6.38 25.76
CA ASP A 188 4.37 7.19 26.16
C ASP A 188 4.54 8.63 25.65
N GLU A 189 4.22 8.85 24.38
CA GLU A 189 4.30 10.14 23.71
C GLU A 189 3.01 10.43 22.94
N PRO A 190 2.34 11.59 23.18
CA PRO A 190 1.08 11.93 22.50
C PRO A 190 1.18 11.88 20.98
N ALA A 191 2.30 12.33 20.42
CA ALA A 191 2.49 12.36 18.96
C ALA A 191 2.56 10.94 18.37
N VAL A 192 3.19 9.98 19.06
CA VAL A 192 3.24 8.57 18.66
C VAL A 192 1.86 7.91 18.81
N GLY A 193 1.16 8.16 19.92
CA GLY A 193 -0.21 7.68 20.15
C GLY A 193 -1.18 8.17 19.06
N LEU A 194 -1.09 9.45 18.67
CA LEU A 194 -1.91 9.99 17.59
C LEU A 194 -1.63 9.30 16.24
N VAL A 195 -0.37 8.98 15.95
CA VAL A 195 -0.02 8.22 14.74
C VAL A 195 -0.61 6.80 14.79
N ARG A 196 -0.57 6.10 15.95
CA ARG A 196 -1.21 4.78 16.11
C ARG A 196 -2.71 4.86 15.82
N LEU A 197 -3.39 5.83 16.42
CA LEU A 197 -4.82 6.07 16.20
C LEU A 197 -5.15 6.29 14.70
N ASN A 198 -4.39 7.16 14.06
CA ASN A 198 -4.59 7.47 12.63
C ASN A 198 -4.33 6.26 11.73
N ILE A 199 -3.27 5.49 11.99
CA ILE A 199 -2.97 4.27 11.23
C ILE A 199 -4.10 3.25 11.39
N ALA A 200 -4.64 3.06 12.59
CA ALA A 200 -5.74 2.14 12.82
C ALA A 200 -6.99 2.54 11.99
N PHE A 201 -7.36 3.82 11.95
CA PHE A 201 -8.45 4.31 11.10
C PHE A 201 -8.17 4.09 9.60
N LEU A 202 -6.96 4.41 9.14
CA LEU A 202 -6.56 4.26 7.73
C LEU A 202 -6.50 2.80 7.27
N MET A 203 -6.20 1.88 8.19
CA MET A 203 -6.19 0.44 7.93
C MET A 203 -7.54 -0.22 8.17
N ASN A 204 -8.58 0.56 8.55
CA ASN A 204 -9.90 0.06 8.92
C ASN A 204 -9.91 -0.89 10.13
N ASP A 205 -8.93 -0.75 11.00
CA ASP A 205 -8.89 -1.43 12.29
C ASP A 205 -9.63 -0.60 13.34
N THR A 206 -10.96 -0.67 13.32
CA THR A 206 -11.80 0.08 14.24
C THR A 206 -11.63 -0.37 15.69
N ASN A 207 -11.35 -1.65 15.93
CA ASN A 207 -11.11 -2.17 17.28
C ASN A 207 -9.80 -1.63 17.86
N GLY A 208 -8.73 -1.66 17.08
CA GLY A 208 -7.44 -1.07 17.45
C GLY A 208 -7.55 0.43 17.66
N ALA A 209 -8.25 1.16 16.77
CA ALA A 209 -8.50 2.59 16.90
C ALA A 209 -9.24 2.93 18.20
N CYS A 210 -10.28 2.17 18.54
CA CYS A 210 -11.04 2.39 19.77
C CYS A 210 -10.27 2.00 21.04
N ALA A 211 -9.40 1.01 20.97
CA ALA A 211 -8.48 0.69 22.07
C ALA A 211 -7.49 1.84 22.30
N GLU A 212 -6.88 2.35 21.23
CA GLU A 212 -5.95 3.49 21.30
C GLU A 212 -6.67 4.77 21.77
N ALA A 213 -7.91 5.02 21.32
CA ALA A 213 -8.70 6.16 21.77
C ALA A 213 -8.98 6.11 23.28
N ARG A 214 -9.31 4.93 23.84
CA ARG A 214 -9.51 4.76 25.29
C ARG A 214 -8.22 5.02 26.08
N THR A 215 -7.11 4.51 25.60
CA THR A 215 -5.81 4.75 26.22
C THR A 215 -5.41 6.22 26.14
N GLY A 216 -5.58 6.81 24.96
CA GLY A 216 -5.19 8.19 24.70
C GLY A 216 -6.03 9.23 25.44
N ILE A 217 -7.33 8.99 25.65
CA ILE A 217 -8.17 9.92 26.40
C ILE A 217 -7.76 9.97 27.89
N VAL A 218 -7.34 8.84 28.45
CA VAL A 218 -6.88 8.78 29.84
C VAL A 218 -5.51 9.44 30.01
N LYS A 219 -4.60 9.16 29.08
CA LYS A 219 -3.21 9.64 29.17
C LYS A 219 -3.03 11.09 28.73
N TYR A 220 -3.65 11.47 27.65
CA TYR A 220 -3.36 12.73 26.95
C TYR A 220 -4.54 13.71 26.95
N ASN A 221 -5.76 13.21 27.13
CA ASN A 221 -7.00 13.98 27.20
C ASN A 221 -7.17 15.04 26.07
N GLY A 222 -6.60 14.80 24.90
CA GLY A 222 -6.63 15.74 23.77
C GLY A 222 -7.84 15.58 22.86
N THR A 223 -8.20 16.61 22.10
CA THR A 223 -9.31 16.64 21.16
C THR A 223 -9.35 15.45 20.20
N PRO A 224 -8.24 14.98 19.58
CA PRO A 224 -8.28 13.84 18.66
C PRO A 224 -8.82 12.55 19.31
N TRP A 225 -8.40 12.26 20.54
CA TRP A 225 -8.88 11.08 21.27
C TRP A 225 -10.33 11.22 21.72
N ARG A 226 -10.75 12.43 22.08
CA ARG A 226 -12.17 12.72 22.43
C ARG A 226 -13.08 12.53 21.21
N LYS A 227 -12.72 13.06 20.04
CA LYS A 227 -13.42 12.81 18.78
C LYS A 227 -13.49 11.31 18.46
N ALA A 228 -12.37 10.60 18.57
CA ALA A 228 -12.29 9.15 18.34
C ALA A 228 -13.21 8.40 19.32
N MET A 229 -13.27 8.82 20.60
CA MET A 229 -14.15 8.20 21.59
C MET A 229 -15.63 8.42 21.29
N VAL A 230 -16.04 9.59 20.78
CA VAL A 230 -17.40 9.83 20.29
C VAL A 230 -17.75 8.81 19.21
N PHE A 231 -16.90 8.67 18.21
CA PHE A 231 -17.07 7.68 17.14
C PHE A 231 -17.17 6.24 17.69
N CYS A 232 -16.26 5.86 18.59
CA CYS A 232 -16.27 4.52 19.20
C CYS A 232 -17.51 4.23 20.03
N ARG A 233 -18.10 5.24 20.68
CA ARG A 233 -19.38 5.09 21.39
C ARG A 233 -20.54 4.84 20.43
N TYR A 234 -20.57 5.51 19.26
CA TYR A 234 -21.57 5.21 18.23
C TYR A 234 -21.43 3.76 17.73
N LEU A 235 -20.20 3.28 17.49
CA LEU A 235 -19.93 1.90 17.07
C LEU A 235 -20.38 0.87 18.12
N ALA A 236 -20.28 1.22 19.40
CA ALA A 236 -20.71 0.38 20.53
C ALA A 236 -22.23 0.46 20.82
N GLY A 237 -23.00 1.19 20.03
CA GLY A 237 -24.44 1.40 20.26
C GLY A 237 -24.77 2.36 21.41
N ALA A 238 -23.77 3.04 21.99
CA ALA A 238 -23.94 4.00 23.08
C ALA A 238 -24.22 5.43 22.54
N GLY A 239 -25.21 5.56 21.66
CA GLY A 239 -25.51 6.79 20.92
C GLY A 239 -25.75 8.02 21.80
N ALA A 240 -26.54 7.89 22.90
CA ALA A 240 -26.78 8.99 23.83
C ALA A 240 -25.48 9.56 24.43
N GLY A 241 -24.57 8.67 24.88
CA GLY A 241 -23.27 9.11 25.40
C GLY A 241 -22.33 9.66 24.33
N ALA A 242 -22.47 9.23 23.07
CA ALA A 242 -21.75 9.79 21.95
C ALA A 242 -22.23 11.20 21.62
N SER A 243 -23.55 11.43 21.58
CA SER A 243 -24.14 12.75 21.32
C SER A 243 -23.75 13.78 22.38
N ILE A 244 -23.82 13.42 23.68
CA ILE A 244 -23.32 14.27 24.77
C ILE A 244 -21.83 14.62 24.58
N GLY A 245 -21.01 13.62 24.20
CA GLY A 245 -19.57 13.84 23.94
C GLY A 245 -19.33 14.78 22.75
N ALA A 246 -20.14 14.70 21.70
CA ALA A 246 -20.05 15.60 20.56
C ALA A 246 -20.44 17.02 20.93
N GLU A 247 -21.55 17.18 21.71
CA GLU A 247 -21.98 18.50 22.16
C GLU A 247 -20.95 19.17 23.04
N LEU A 248 -20.37 18.43 24.00
CA LEU A 248 -19.30 18.95 24.85
C LEU A 248 -18.09 19.45 24.04
N LEU A 249 -17.74 18.75 22.94
CA LEU A 249 -16.67 19.21 22.05
C LEU A 249 -17.04 20.51 21.32
N ARG A 250 -18.32 20.66 20.96
CA ARG A 250 -18.84 21.89 20.33
C ARG A 250 -18.79 23.06 21.30
N GLU A 251 -19.27 22.86 22.54
CA GLU A 251 -19.21 23.87 23.61
C GLU A 251 -17.74 24.29 23.94
N GLN A 252 -16.81 23.40 23.80
CA GLN A 252 -15.37 23.68 23.95
C GLN A 252 -14.76 24.41 22.76
N GLY A 253 -15.55 24.78 21.75
CA GLY A 253 -15.10 25.54 20.58
C GLY A 253 -14.30 24.70 19.56
N VAL A 254 -14.47 23.38 19.52
CA VAL A 254 -13.85 22.55 18.49
C VAL A 254 -14.50 22.85 17.14
N GLY A 255 -13.76 23.50 16.24
CA GLY A 255 -14.22 23.86 14.89
C GLY A 255 -13.96 22.71 13.89
N ASP A 256 -14.88 21.74 13.82
CA ASP A 256 -14.82 20.63 12.86
C ASP A 256 -16.24 20.22 12.42
N ASP A 257 -16.80 21.03 11.54
CA ASP A 257 -18.17 20.83 11.05
C ASP A 257 -18.36 19.47 10.39
N ALA A 258 -17.34 18.95 9.70
CA ALA A 258 -17.38 17.64 9.08
C ALA A 258 -17.51 16.51 10.12
N PHE A 259 -16.78 16.60 11.23
CA PHE A 259 -16.89 15.66 12.33
C PHE A 259 -18.30 15.70 12.96
N PHE A 260 -18.82 16.90 13.23
CA PHE A 260 -20.15 17.05 13.85
C PHE A 260 -21.27 16.58 12.94
N ALA A 261 -21.21 16.88 11.64
CA ALA A 261 -22.17 16.36 10.67
C ALA A 261 -22.15 14.82 10.62
N LEU A 262 -20.98 14.21 10.56
CA LEU A 262 -20.84 12.76 10.58
C LEU A 262 -21.29 12.13 11.91
N ALA A 263 -21.06 12.81 13.04
CA ALA A 263 -21.53 12.37 14.35
C ALA A 263 -23.07 12.40 14.42
N ALA A 264 -23.72 13.46 13.90
CA ALA A 264 -25.19 13.58 13.83
C ALA A 264 -25.79 12.47 12.95
N MET A 265 -25.20 12.20 11.77
CA MET A 265 -25.61 11.09 10.89
C MET A 265 -25.52 9.73 11.59
N LEU A 266 -24.43 9.48 12.33
CA LEU A 266 -24.23 8.25 13.11
C LEU A 266 -25.21 8.16 14.27
N GLY A 267 -25.67 9.29 14.79
CA GLY A 267 -26.72 9.40 15.78
C GLY A 267 -28.15 9.19 15.23
N GLY A 268 -28.30 9.04 13.92
CA GLY A 268 -29.57 8.80 13.24
C GLY A 268 -30.30 10.07 12.77
N ASP A 269 -29.63 11.22 12.80
CA ASP A 269 -30.16 12.46 12.23
C ASP A 269 -30.19 12.36 10.70
N LYS A 270 -31.38 12.31 10.13
CA LYS A 270 -31.64 12.18 8.69
C LYS A 270 -31.48 13.50 7.93
N GLU A 271 -31.52 14.61 8.64
CA GLU A 271 -31.40 15.96 8.06
C GLU A 271 -29.93 16.42 8.03
N ALA A 272 -29.05 15.74 8.77
CA ALA A 272 -27.64 16.06 8.78
C ALA A 272 -27.04 15.89 7.38
N SER A 273 -26.33 16.92 6.91
CA SER A 273 -25.66 16.92 5.62
C SER A 273 -24.15 17.06 5.80
N PHE A 274 -23.38 16.22 5.08
CA PHE A 274 -21.94 16.26 5.12
C PHE A 274 -21.41 17.23 4.06
N THR A 275 -20.65 18.23 4.51
CA THR A 275 -19.85 19.09 3.64
C THR A 275 -18.39 18.70 3.77
N ALA A 276 -17.72 18.55 2.62
CA ALA A 276 -16.32 18.16 2.57
C ALA A 276 -15.44 19.24 3.24
N PRO A 277 -14.61 18.86 4.22
CA PRO A 277 -13.64 19.79 4.80
C PRO A 277 -12.50 20.04 3.81
N ALA A 278 -11.76 21.14 4.00
CA ALA A 278 -10.57 21.44 3.21
C ALA A 278 -9.50 20.32 3.30
N LYS A 279 -9.47 19.61 4.43
CA LYS A 279 -8.58 18.47 4.67
C LYS A 279 -9.37 17.35 5.34
N LEU A 280 -9.39 16.18 4.67
CA LEU A 280 -9.95 14.97 5.25
C LEU A 280 -8.94 14.34 6.23
N GLU A 281 -9.38 14.16 7.48
CA GLU A 281 -8.63 13.41 8.48
C GLU A 281 -8.97 11.90 8.41
N PRO A 282 -8.08 11.01 8.90
CA PRO A 282 -8.35 9.57 8.97
C PRO A 282 -9.64 9.21 9.68
N LEU A 283 -10.00 9.92 10.75
CA LEU A 283 -11.26 9.74 11.48
C LEU A 283 -12.47 10.06 10.60
N HIS A 284 -12.44 11.15 9.81
CA HIS A 284 -13.53 11.48 8.91
C HIS A 284 -13.81 10.34 7.93
N VAL A 285 -12.75 9.77 7.32
CA VAL A 285 -12.91 8.66 6.37
C VAL A 285 -13.50 7.42 7.04
N ALA A 286 -13.10 7.14 8.29
CA ALA A 286 -13.64 6.03 9.06
C ALA A 286 -15.14 6.26 9.39
N MET A 287 -15.50 7.46 9.82
CA MET A 287 -16.90 7.85 10.11
C MET A 287 -17.77 7.81 8.85
N MET A 288 -17.30 8.37 7.71
CA MET A 288 -17.99 8.32 6.42
C MET A 288 -18.31 6.88 6.01
N ARG A 289 -17.37 5.95 6.24
CA ARG A 289 -17.56 4.53 5.92
C ARG A 289 -18.74 3.94 6.71
N VAL A 290 -18.82 4.21 8.00
CA VAL A 290 -19.89 3.69 8.88
C VAL A 290 -21.21 4.40 8.62
N ALA A 291 -21.20 5.72 8.43
CA ALA A 291 -22.38 6.52 8.09
C ALA A 291 -22.85 6.32 6.63
N ARG A 292 -22.12 5.52 5.83
CA ARG A 292 -22.39 5.25 4.40
C ARG A 292 -22.46 6.52 3.54
N VAL A 293 -21.72 7.55 3.92
CA VAL A 293 -21.59 8.78 3.13
C VAL A 293 -20.80 8.47 1.86
N GLN A 294 -21.36 8.84 0.70
CA GLN A 294 -20.71 8.63 -0.59
C GLN A 294 -19.47 9.53 -0.75
N ILE A 295 -18.39 8.94 -1.19
CA ILE A 295 -17.14 9.65 -1.50
C ILE A 295 -17.23 10.11 -2.95
N SER A 296 -17.36 11.43 -3.15
CA SER A 296 -17.40 12.04 -4.48
C SER A 296 -16.02 12.20 -5.09
N ASP A 297 -15.96 12.38 -6.42
CA ASP A 297 -14.70 12.63 -7.14
C ASP A 297 -14.00 13.88 -6.63
N ARG A 298 -14.77 14.95 -6.32
CA ARG A 298 -14.23 16.19 -5.75
C ARG A 298 -13.50 15.96 -4.42
N LEU A 299 -14.03 15.07 -3.56
CA LEU A 299 -13.36 14.67 -2.31
C LEU A 299 -12.03 13.94 -2.60
N ALA A 300 -12.04 13.07 -3.59
CA ALA A 300 -10.84 12.35 -4.01
C ALA A 300 -9.80 13.30 -4.62
N GLU A 301 -10.21 14.32 -5.38
CA GLU A 301 -9.30 15.29 -6.01
C GLU A 301 -8.45 16.06 -4.98
N GLY A 302 -9.03 16.49 -3.87
CA GLY A 302 -8.35 17.22 -2.78
C GLY A 302 -7.61 16.33 -1.78
N ALA A 303 -7.74 15.00 -1.88
CA ALA A 303 -7.26 14.09 -0.85
C ALA A 303 -5.74 13.90 -0.84
N GLU A 304 -5.16 13.82 0.37
CA GLU A 304 -3.76 13.44 0.58
C GLU A 304 -3.50 11.99 0.16
N ALA A 305 -2.23 11.67 -0.12
CA ALA A 305 -1.81 10.34 -0.61
C ALA A 305 -2.33 9.17 0.24
N VAL A 306 -2.30 9.32 1.56
CA VAL A 306 -2.77 8.29 2.50
C VAL A 306 -4.28 8.11 2.46
N VAL A 307 -5.03 9.20 2.27
CA VAL A 307 -6.49 9.18 2.13
C VAL A 307 -6.90 8.61 0.78
N LEU A 308 -6.20 8.96 -0.31
CA LEU A 308 -6.41 8.36 -1.63
C LEU A 308 -6.29 6.83 -1.59
N ARG A 309 -5.26 6.32 -0.90
CA ARG A 309 -5.12 4.87 -0.69
C ARG A 309 -6.35 4.27 0.00
N THR A 310 -6.89 4.95 1.00
CA THR A 310 -8.08 4.48 1.73
C THR A 310 -9.32 4.53 0.86
N ILE A 311 -9.50 5.57 0.05
CA ILE A 311 -10.60 5.72 -0.91
C ILE A 311 -10.56 4.59 -1.96
N ALA A 312 -9.39 4.23 -2.46
CA ALA A 312 -9.21 3.15 -3.44
C ALA A 312 -9.83 1.80 -3.00
N PHE A 313 -9.88 1.56 -1.70
CA PHE A 313 -10.47 0.35 -1.10
C PHE A 313 -11.83 0.61 -0.42
N SER A 314 -12.38 1.81 -0.51
CA SER A 314 -13.63 2.14 0.19
C SER A 314 -14.86 1.67 -0.60
N PRO A 315 -15.78 0.91 0.01
CA PRO A 315 -17.04 0.55 -0.65
C PRO A 315 -17.98 1.74 -0.86
N ASN A 316 -17.74 2.87 -0.18
CA ASN A 316 -18.54 4.09 -0.28
C ASN A 316 -18.14 4.99 -1.46
N ALA A 317 -17.11 4.62 -2.22
CA ALA A 317 -16.74 5.32 -3.44
C ALA A 317 -17.21 4.55 -4.66
N ALA A 318 -17.68 5.27 -5.69
CA ALA A 318 -17.99 4.69 -6.99
C ALA A 318 -16.74 4.04 -7.59
N LEU A 319 -16.93 3.07 -8.48
CA LEU A 319 -15.82 2.32 -9.07
C LEU A 319 -14.79 3.26 -9.74
N ASP A 320 -15.26 4.24 -10.50
CA ASP A 320 -14.37 5.17 -11.21
C ASP A 320 -13.60 6.07 -10.24
N THR A 321 -14.24 6.54 -9.16
CA THR A 321 -13.57 7.27 -8.07
C THR A 321 -12.50 6.40 -7.38
N ARG A 322 -12.78 5.12 -7.15
CA ARG A 322 -11.82 4.18 -6.55
C ARG A 322 -10.62 3.94 -7.46
N LEU A 323 -10.86 3.76 -8.76
CA LEU A 323 -9.81 3.56 -9.76
C LEU A 323 -8.91 4.81 -9.88
N GLU A 324 -9.51 6.00 -9.97
CA GLU A 324 -8.75 7.26 -10.01
C GLU A 324 -7.94 7.47 -8.72
N ALA A 325 -8.54 7.21 -7.55
CA ALA A 325 -7.85 7.30 -6.27
C ALA A 325 -6.68 6.29 -6.19
N ALA A 326 -6.87 5.07 -6.70
CA ALA A 326 -5.84 4.04 -6.73
C ALA A 326 -4.64 4.43 -7.59
N GLU A 327 -4.88 4.95 -8.80
CA GLU A 327 -3.82 5.41 -9.70
C GLU A 327 -3.07 6.61 -9.14
N ARG A 328 -3.78 7.55 -8.53
CA ARG A 328 -3.15 8.71 -7.87
C ARG A 328 -2.37 8.29 -6.63
N ALA A 329 -2.90 7.38 -5.83
CA ALA A 329 -2.19 6.82 -4.68
C ALA A 329 -0.90 6.09 -5.12
N GLU A 330 -0.95 5.34 -6.23
CA GLU A 330 0.22 4.68 -6.81
C GLU A 330 1.24 5.72 -7.31
N ALA A 331 0.81 6.72 -8.05
CA ALA A 331 1.66 7.79 -8.56
C ALA A 331 2.38 8.53 -7.42
N LEU A 332 1.72 8.74 -6.29
CA LEU A 332 2.25 9.35 -5.08
C LEU A 332 3.06 8.37 -4.19
N GLY A 333 3.06 7.06 -4.51
CA GLY A 333 3.79 6.02 -3.76
C GLY A 333 3.06 5.50 -2.52
N ALA A 334 1.80 5.89 -2.30
CA ALA A 334 0.95 5.41 -1.21
C ALA A 334 0.35 4.03 -1.48
N LEU A 335 0.31 3.61 -2.74
CA LEU A 335 -0.15 2.31 -3.19
C LEU A 335 0.93 1.64 -4.03
N LYS A 336 1.13 0.33 -3.86
CA LYS A 336 2.02 -0.45 -4.72
C LYS A 336 1.34 -0.73 -6.06
N ALA A 337 2.12 -0.79 -7.15
CA ALA A 337 1.61 -1.15 -8.48
C ALA A 337 0.88 -2.50 -8.47
N GLN A 338 1.35 -3.49 -7.71
CA GLN A 338 0.67 -4.78 -7.54
C GLN A 338 -0.74 -4.62 -6.92
N SER A 339 -0.93 -3.73 -5.96
CA SER A 339 -2.26 -3.48 -5.39
C SER A 339 -3.17 -2.74 -6.37
N LEU A 340 -2.60 -1.85 -7.21
CA LEU A 340 -3.35 -1.23 -8.30
C LEU A 340 -3.83 -2.27 -9.31
N THR A 341 -2.97 -3.23 -9.70
CA THR A 341 -3.39 -4.29 -10.63
C THR A 341 -4.46 -5.20 -10.06
N GLN A 342 -4.45 -5.46 -8.74
CA GLN A 342 -5.55 -6.18 -8.08
C GLN A 342 -6.88 -5.41 -8.16
N ILE A 343 -6.84 -4.07 -8.08
CA ILE A 343 -8.04 -3.24 -8.26
C ILE A 343 -8.51 -3.29 -9.71
N TYR A 344 -7.59 -3.26 -10.69
CA TYR A 344 -7.94 -3.44 -12.11
C TYR A 344 -8.57 -4.81 -12.36
N ASP A 345 -8.01 -5.89 -11.79
CA ASP A 345 -8.53 -7.25 -11.92
C ASP A 345 -9.97 -7.39 -11.38
N ALA A 346 -10.31 -6.61 -10.37
CA ALA A 346 -11.65 -6.60 -9.79
C ALA A 346 -12.71 -5.89 -10.64
N VAL A 347 -12.31 -5.20 -11.71
CA VAL A 347 -13.24 -4.55 -12.64
C VAL A 347 -13.78 -5.57 -13.62
N THR A 348 -15.08 -5.70 -13.69
CA THR A 348 -15.74 -6.62 -14.65
C THR A 348 -16.00 -5.92 -15.97
N PHE A 349 -15.59 -6.56 -17.06
CA PHE A 349 -15.89 -6.16 -18.43
C PHE A 349 -16.57 -7.31 -19.17
N ALA A 350 -17.42 -6.99 -20.13
CA ALA A 350 -17.96 -8.01 -21.03
C ALA A 350 -16.83 -8.63 -21.89
N PRO A 351 -16.89 -9.93 -22.23
CA PRO A 351 -15.86 -10.55 -23.09
C PRO A 351 -15.65 -9.83 -24.41
N GLY A 352 -16.72 -9.28 -25.00
CA GLY A 352 -16.66 -8.46 -26.21
C GLY A 352 -15.83 -7.18 -26.04
N ASP A 353 -15.93 -6.51 -24.90
CA ASP A 353 -15.16 -5.29 -24.61
C ASP A 353 -13.66 -5.58 -24.56
N ILE A 354 -13.28 -6.73 -23.97
CA ILE A 354 -11.88 -7.14 -23.87
C ILE A 354 -11.30 -7.43 -25.26
N THR A 355 -12.05 -8.08 -26.13
CA THR A 355 -11.59 -8.41 -27.49
C THR A 355 -11.48 -7.17 -28.37
N THR A 356 -12.34 -6.17 -28.16
CA THR A 356 -12.34 -4.89 -28.87
C THR A 356 -11.68 -3.76 -28.09
N ALA A 357 -10.85 -4.09 -27.10
CA ALA A 357 -10.26 -3.11 -26.16
C ALA A 357 -9.47 -2.00 -26.85
N LEU A 358 -8.79 -2.29 -27.98
CA LEU A 358 -8.05 -1.29 -28.75
C LEU A 358 -8.95 -0.19 -29.31
N SER A 359 -10.16 -0.55 -29.74
CA SER A 359 -11.16 0.41 -30.25
C SER A 359 -11.90 1.12 -29.10
N ASN A 360 -12.21 0.38 -28.06
CA ASN A 360 -13.03 0.88 -26.94
C ASN A 360 -12.25 1.69 -25.91
N ALA A 361 -10.92 1.54 -25.84
CA ALA A 361 -10.08 2.20 -24.84
C ALA A 361 -10.12 3.73 -24.93
N ASP A 362 -10.27 4.28 -26.12
CA ASP A 362 -10.37 5.73 -26.33
C ASP A 362 -11.78 6.26 -25.96
N ALA A 363 -12.82 5.45 -26.11
CA ALA A 363 -14.18 5.78 -25.70
C ALA A 363 -14.37 5.74 -24.17
N LEU A 364 -13.65 4.83 -23.49
CA LEU A 364 -13.58 4.74 -22.04
C LEU A 364 -12.44 5.62 -21.54
N SER A 365 -12.70 6.92 -21.39
CA SER A 365 -11.71 7.85 -20.85
C SER A 365 -11.32 7.49 -19.40
N GLY A 366 -10.10 7.85 -18.99
CA GLY A 366 -9.65 7.73 -17.62
C GLY A 366 -9.20 6.32 -17.17
N PRO A 367 -9.31 6.02 -15.89
CA PRO A 367 -8.72 4.82 -15.31
C PRO A 367 -9.44 3.53 -15.74
N ARG A 368 -10.74 3.61 -16.07
CA ARG A 368 -11.51 2.45 -16.52
C ARG A 368 -11.01 1.92 -17.89
N GLY A 369 -10.63 2.84 -18.81
CA GLY A 369 -10.01 2.46 -20.07
C GLY A 369 -8.66 1.75 -19.87
N ARG A 370 -7.87 2.21 -18.90
CA ARG A 370 -6.58 1.57 -18.55
C ARG A 370 -6.78 0.21 -17.88
N ALA A 371 -7.81 0.04 -17.05
CA ALA A 371 -8.19 -1.25 -16.50
C ALA A 371 -8.64 -2.22 -17.60
N LEU A 372 -9.43 -1.76 -18.60
CA LEU A 372 -9.80 -2.56 -19.77
C LEU A 372 -8.57 -3.02 -20.55
N LEU A 373 -7.63 -2.11 -20.83
CA LEU A 373 -6.39 -2.46 -21.52
C LEU A 373 -5.55 -3.46 -20.69
N TYR A 374 -5.56 -3.38 -19.36
CA TYR A 374 -4.89 -4.35 -18.50
C TYR A 374 -5.47 -5.77 -18.68
N HIS A 375 -6.79 -5.90 -18.69
CA HIS A 375 -7.46 -7.18 -18.99
C HIS A 375 -7.14 -7.66 -20.40
N ALA A 376 -7.12 -6.75 -21.40
CA ALA A 376 -6.82 -7.10 -22.77
C ALA A 376 -5.39 -7.63 -22.95
N VAL A 377 -4.37 -6.99 -22.33
CA VAL A 377 -2.99 -7.48 -22.36
C VAL A 377 -2.90 -8.89 -21.75
N ARG A 378 -3.59 -9.14 -20.65
CA ARG A 378 -3.58 -10.46 -19.98
C ARG A 378 -4.27 -11.54 -20.82
N ALA A 379 -5.31 -11.17 -21.56
CA ALA A 379 -6.04 -12.10 -22.41
C ALA A 379 -5.22 -12.53 -23.66
N GLN A 380 -4.28 -11.70 -24.12
CA GLN A 380 -3.46 -12.02 -25.30
C GLN A 380 -2.42 -13.09 -24.98
N LYS A 381 -2.40 -14.15 -25.78
CA LYS A 381 -1.41 -15.22 -25.71
C LYS A 381 -0.26 -15.00 -26.69
N VAL A 382 -0.54 -14.29 -27.81
CA VAL A 382 0.44 -14.02 -28.86
C VAL A 382 1.28 -12.78 -28.49
N PRO A 383 2.63 -12.88 -28.48
CA PRO A 383 3.50 -11.77 -28.09
C PRO A 383 3.26 -10.48 -28.89
N ALA A 384 3.04 -10.57 -30.21
CA ALA A 384 2.78 -9.41 -31.05
C ALA A 384 1.47 -8.69 -30.67
N ALA A 385 0.38 -9.43 -30.46
CA ALA A 385 -0.89 -8.87 -30.02
C ALA A 385 -0.78 -8.24 -28.62
N ARG A 386 -0.03 -8.88 -27.71
CA ARG A 386 0.26 -8.32 -26.38
C ARG A 386 1.04 -7.01 -26.47
N ALA A 387 2.06 -6.96 -27.33
CA ALA A 387 2.84 -5.75 -27.58
C ALA A 387 1.99 -4.60 -28.15
N GLU A 388 1.02 -4.91 -29.03
CA GLU A 388 0.11 -3.92 -29.61
C GLU A 388 -0.78 -3.26 -28.53
N VAL A 389 -1.38 -4.06 -27.65
CA VAL A 389 -2.19 -3.54 -26.53
C VAL A 389 -1.32 -2.73 -25.56
N LEU A 390 -0.08 -3.17 -25.27
CA LEU A 390 0.86 -2.42 -24.43
C LEU A 390 1.25 -1.07 -25.07
N ALA A 391 1.53 -1.05 -26.36
CA ALA A 391 1.83 0.18 -27.10
C ALA A 391 0.67 1.18 -26.98
N LYS A 392 -0.57 0.72 -27.23
CA LYS A 392 -1.78 1.54 -27.06
C LYS A 392 -1.92 2.03 -25.61
N THR A 393 -1.70 1.16 -24.64
CA THR A 393 -1.73 1.52 -23.20
C THR A 393 -0.77 2.67 -22.90
N PHE A 394 0.46 2.61 -23.38
CA PHE A 394 1.45 3.66 -23.10
C PHE A 394 1.12 4.97 -23.80
N VAL A 395 0.51 4.93 -24.99
CA VAL A 395 0.03 6.13 -25.70
C VAL A 395 -1.10 6.79 -24.91
N VAL A 396 -2.15 6.02 -24.55
CA VAL A 396 -3.31 6.53 -23.79
C VAL A 396 -2.86 7.07 -22.42
N ALA A 397 -2.04 6.30 -21.69
CA ALA A 397 -1.55 6.72 -20.39
C ALA A 397 -0.67 7.98 -20.46
N ARG A 398 0.12 8.14 -21.52
CA ARG A 398 0.92 9.35 -21.75
C ARG A 398 0.04 10.56 -21.96
N ALA A 399 -0.97 10.46 -22.82
CA ALA A 399 -1.91 11.54 -23.10
C ALA A 399 -2.65 12.02 -21.85
N GLN A 400 -2.87 11.12 -20.90
CA GLN A 400 -3.57 11.37 -19.63
C GLN A 400 -2.63 11.68 -18.45
N GLY A 401 -1.32 11.84 -18.68
CA GLY A 401 -0.33 12.10 -17.61
C GLY A 401 -0.12 10.94 -16.61
N ARG A 402 -0.49 9.71 -17.01
CA ARG A 402 -0.42 8.50 -16.18
C ARG A 402 0.62 7.47 -16.66
N LEU A 403 1.50 7.85 -17.59
CA LEU A 403 2.49 6.92 -18.16
C LEU A 403 3.33 6.20 -17.09
N ALA A 404 3.81 6.92 -16.09
CA ALA A 404 4.63 6.35 -15.03
C ALA A 404 3.91 5.24 -14.25
N THR A 405 2.65 5.47 -13.88
CA THR A 405 1.78 4.49 -13.20
C THR A 405 1.49 3.30 -14.12
N ALA A 406 1.15 3.56 -15.39
CA ALA A 406 0.90 2.50 -16.36
C ALA A 406 2.14 1.62 -16.56
N VAL A 407 3.33 2.20 -16.74
CA VAL A 407 4.56 1.42 -16.86
C VAL A 407 4.76 0.50 -15.65
N ARG A 408 4.58 0.99 -14.42
CA ARG A 408 4.77 0.16 -13.23
C ARG A 408 3.70 -0.92 -13.08
N ALA A 409 2.45 -0.60 -13.40
CA ALA A 409 1.34 -1.56 -13.32
C ALA A 409 1.45 -2.68 -14.38
N PHE A 410 1.87 -2.33 -15.60
CA PHE A 410 1.97 -3.28 -16.70
C PHE A 410 3.36 -3.93 -16.83
N LEU A 411 4.31 -3.57 -15.97
CA LEU A 411 5.69 -4.06 -16.01
C LEU A 411 5.81 -5.59 -16.08
N PRO A 412 5.11 -6.38 -15.23
CA PRO A 412 5.21 -7.85 -15.31
C PRO A 412 4.74 -8.42 -16.65
N LEU A 413 3.77 -7.76 -17.29
CA LEU A 413 3.23 -8.17 -18.58
C LEU A 413 4.21 -7.84 -19.72
N LEU A 414 4.94 -6.74 -19.61
CA LEU A 414 5.99 -6.33 -20.53
C LEU A 414 7.23 -7.23 -20.41
N GLU A 415 7.64 -7.56 -19.18
CA GLU A 415 8.77 -8.45 -18.89
C GLU A 415 8.57 -9.86 -19.47
N GLY A 416 7.31 -10.29 -19.64
CA GLY A 416 6.96 -11.57 -20.24
C GLY A 416 6.99 -11.59 -21.78
N ILE A 417 7.56 -10.58 -22.44
CA ILE A 417 7.72 -10.52 -23.90
C ILE A 417 9.20 -10.47 -24.25
N ASP A 418 9.66 -11.44 -25.04
CA ASP A 418 11.04 -11.44 -25.52
C ASP A 418 11.23 -10.51 -26.72
N PRO A 419 12.38 -9.82 -26.83
CA PRO A 419 12.71 -8.95 -27.95
C PRO A 419 13.06 -9.77 -29.21
N THR A 420 12.09 -9.95 -30.09
CA THR A 420 12.22 -10.66 -31.38
C THR A 420 12.16 -9.68 -32.56
N ALA A 421 12.70 -10.06 -33.73
CA ALA A 421 12.79 -9.16 -34.87
C ALA A 421 11.44 -8.64 -35.39
N ASP A 422 10.38 -9.44 -35.29
CA ASP A 422 9.01 -9.09 -35.65
C ASP A 422 8.40 -8.02 -34.70
N LEU A 423 9.00 -7.82 -33.51
CA LEU A 423 8.62 -6.81 -32.53
C LEU A 423 9.49 -5.55 -32.58
N ALA A 424 10.32 -5.38 -33.61
CA ALA A 424 11.21 -4.22 -33.77
C ALA A 424 10.43 -2.88 -33.72
N TRP A 425 9.22 -2.84 -34.25
CA TRP A 425 8.32 -1.68 -34.19
C TRP A 425 7.96 -1.24 -32.75
N PHE A 426 7.89 -2.17 -31.81
CA PHE A 426 7.57 -1.93 -30.40
C PHE A 426 8.83 -1.63 -29.57
N ALA A 427 10.01 -1.98 -30.08
CA ALA A 427 11.26 -2.03 -29.32
C ALA A 427 11.60 -0.70 -28.60
N THR A 428 11.38 0.45 -29.25
CA THR A 428 11.64 1.77 -28.64
C THR A 428 10.71 2.03 -27.44
N ALA A 429 9.44 1.67 -27.54
CA ALA A 429 8.47 1.86 -26.48
C ALA A 429 8.78 0.94 -25.29
N ALA A 430 9.09 -0.32 -25.56
CA ALA A 430 9.48 -1.31 -24.56
C ALA A 430 10.76 -0.89 -23.82
N ALA A 431 11.83 -0.52 -24.56
CA ALA A 431 13.08 -0.08 -23.98
C ALA A 431 12.90 1.12 -23.04
N ARG A 432 12.15 2.14 -23.46
CA ARG A 432 11.87 3.33 -22.61
C ARG A 432 11.12 2.97 -21.34
N ALA A 433 10.10 2.12 -21.43
CA ALA A 433 9.34 1.68 -20.27
C ALA A 433 10.21 0.87 -19.29
N LEU A 434 11.04 -0.02 -19.79
CA LEU A 434 11.93 -0.86 -18.98
C LEU A 434 13.06 -0.04 -18.33
N TYR A 435 13.68 0.92 -19.04
CA TYR A 435 14.63 1.86 -18.45
C TYR A 435 13.99 2.68 -17.33
N PHE A 436 12.80 3.20 -17.58
CA PHE A 436 12.04 3.91 -16.53
C PHE A 436 11.79 3.04 -15.30
N ALA A 437 11.53 1.75 -15.49
CA ALA A 437 11.30 0.79 -14.41
C ALA A 437 12.60 0.24 -13.78
N GLY A 438 13.79 0.65 -14.26
CA GLY A 438 15.09 0.19 -13.76
C GLY A 438 15.47 -1.24 -14.18
N ARG A 439 14.83 -1.78 -15.23
CA ARG A 439 15.12 -3.11 -15.79
C ARG A 439 16.19 -3.03 -16.87
N LEU A 440 17.41 -2.65 -16.46
CA LEU A 440 18.48 -2.22 -17.37
C LEU A 440 18.89 -3.27 -18.39
N GLU A 441 19.03 -4.53 -18.00
CA GLU A 441 19.45 -5.62 -18.91
C GLU A 441 18.40 -5.87 -20.00
N LEU A 442 17.13 -6.03 -19.60
CA LEU A 442 16.05 -6.25 -20.55
C LEU A 442 15.84 -5.03 -21.43
N ALA A 443 15.92 -3.82 -20.85
CA ALA A 443 15.86 -2.57 -21.59
C ALA A 443 16.98 -2.47 -22.65
N GLY A 444 18.20 -2.89 -22.32
CA GLY A 444 19.34 -2.94 -23.25
C GLY A 444 19.11 -3.90 -24.43
N ARG A 445 18.51 -5.06 -24.18
CA ARG A 445 18.16 -6.01 -25.26
C ARG A 445 17.13 -5.38 -26.23
N TRP A 446 16.08 -4.74 -25.71
CA TRP A 446 15.09 -4.03 -26.52
C TRP A 446 15.69 -2.83 -27.25
N ALA A 447 16.56 -2.05 -26.61
CA ALA A 447 17.26 -0.93 -27.23
C ALA A 447 18.16 -1.39 -28.40
N SER A 448 18.88 -2.49 -28.23
CA SER A 448 19.69 -3.07 -29.29
C SER A 448 18.85 -3.52 -30.49
N LEU A 449 17.66 -4.05 -30.26
CA LEU A 449 16.72 -4.39 -31.32
C LEU A 449 16.24 -3.13 -32.05
N ALA A 450 15.88 -2.07 -31.30
CA ALA A 450 15.45 -0.80 -31.89
C ALA A 450 16.53 -0.15 -32.78
N LEU A 451 17.79 -0.24 -32.38
CA LEU A 451 18.91 0.33 -33.15
C LEU A 451 19.25 -0.47 -34.43
N ARG A 452 18.94 -1.77 -34.44
CA ARG A 452 19.17 -2.64 -35.61
C ARG A 452 18.00 -2.61 -36.60
N ALA A 453 16.84 -2.15 -36.17
CA ALA A 453 15.69 -2.03 -37.05
C ALA A 453 15.96 -0.95 -38.09
N PRO A 454 15.75 -1.20 -39.41
CA PRO A 454 15.87 -0.18 -40.42
C PRO A 454 14.88 0.95 -40.08
N LEU A 455 15.30 2.21 -40.25
CA LEU A 455 14.48 3.41 -40.10
C LEU A 455 13.43 3.49 -41.25
N VAL A 456 12.59 2.48 -41.37
CA VAL A 456 11.44 2.51 -42.26
C VAL A 456 10.29 3.03 -41.43
N PRO A 457 9.72 4.20 -41.76
CA PRO A 457 8.45 4.60 -41.19
C PRO A 457 7.41 3.50 -41.48
N PRO A 458 6.52 3.16 -40.53
CA PRO A 458 5.45 2.21 -40.82
C PRO A 458 4.65 2.75 -41.99
N GLY A 459 4.81 2.10 -43.16
CA GLY A 459 3.97 2.37 -44.30
C GLY A 459 2.50 2.20 -43.91
N PRO A 460 1.56 2.92 -44.53
CA PRO A 460 0.16 2.75 -44.23
C PRO A 460 -0.17 1.25 -44.37
N LYS A 461 -0.72 0.67 -43.30
CA LYS A 461 -1.21 -0.72 -43.30
C LYS A 461 -2.15 -0.83 -44.48
N THR A 462 -1.75 -1.50 -45.56
CA THR A 462 -2.65 -1.91 -46.60
C THR A 462 -3.69 -2.81 -45.96
N VAL A 463 -4.87 -2.29 -45.75
CA VAL A 463 -6.05 -3.10 -45.45
C VAL A 463 -6.13 -4.13 -46.58
N PRO A 464 -6.13 -5.45 -46.29
CA PRO A 464 -6.33 -6.42 -47.36
C PRO A 464 -7.64 -6.08 -48.07
N ALA A 465 -7.55 -5.89 -49.38
CA ALA A 465 -8.70 -5.61 -50.22
C ALA A 465 -9.76 -6.67 -49.93
N GLY A 466 -10.90 -6.26 -49.46
CA GLY A 466 -12.05 -7.14 -49.31
C GLY A 466 -12.37 -7.83 -50.65
N PRO A 467 -13.04 -8.99 -50.62
CA PRO A 467 -13.38 -9.70 -51.82
C PRO A 467 -14.12 -8.78 -52.78
N PRO A 468 -13.85 -8.90 -54.10
CA PRO A 468 -14.45 -8.01 -55.11
C PRO A 468 -15.98 -8.08 -55.03
N SER A 469 -16.61 -6.90 -54.97
CA SER A 469 -18.06 -6.75 -55.02
C SER A 469 -18.60 -7.41 -56.29
N PRO A 470 -19.75 -8.11 -56.26
CA PRO A 470 -20.36 -8.66 -57.46
C PRO A 470 -20.77 -7.55 -58.41
N PRO A 471 -20.72 -7.81 -59.74
CA PRO A 471 -21.02 -6.79 -60.74
C PRO A 471 -22.47 -6.31 -60.63
N SER A 472 -22.65 -5.00 -60.58
CA SER A 472 -23.94 -4.33 -60.60
C SER A 472 -24.65 -4.60 -61.92
N SER A 473 -25.86 -5.16 -61.88
CA SER A 473 -26.78 -5.31 -63.04
C SER A 473 -27.21 -3.93 -63.57
N PRO A 474 -27.40 -3.81 -64.87
CA PRO A 474 -27.70 -2.51 -65.52
C PRO A 474 -29.12 -2.05 -65.23
N ALA A 475 -29.23 -0.76 -65.00
CA ALA A 475 -30.45 0.00 -64.76
C ALA A 475 -31.42 -0.07 -65.96
N ALA A 476 -32.70 -0.34 -65.72
CA ALA A 476 -33.79 -0.07 -66.61
C ALA A 476 -34.16 1.42 -66.54
N ALA A 477 -34.19 2.02 -67.73
CA ALA A 477 -34.61 3.40 -68.00
C ALA A 477 -36.12 3.57 -67.93
N GLY A 478 -36.60 4.74 -67.56
CA GLY A 478 -37.97 5.17 -67.88
C GLY A 478 -38.61 6.19 -66.96
N LEU A 479 -38.38 7.48 -67.17
CA LEU A 479 -39.27 8.62 -67.35
C LEU A 479 -40.49 8.90 -66.41
N PRO A 480 -41.12 10.14 -66.45
CA PRO A 480 -40.57 11.46 -66.08
C PRO A 480 -41.47 12.23 -65.07
N GLN A 481 -40.93 13.35 -64.61
CA GLN A 481 -41.56 14.62 -64.17
C GLN A 481 -43.05 14.74 -63.86
N ALA A 482 -43.38 15.36 -62.78
CA ALA A 482 -44.36 16.46 -62.68
C ALA A 482 -43.96 17.41 -61.54
N ALA A 483 -43.91 18.65 -61.90
CA ALA A 483 -43.75 19.84 -61.12
C ALA A 483 -45.02 20.11 -60.30
N ALA A 484 -44.88 20.79 -59.15
CA ALA A 484 -45.63 22.02 -58.89
C ALA A 484 -45.51 22.42 -57.39
N ASP A 485 -45.06 23.62 -57.21
CA ASP A 485 -45.56 24.68 -56.40
C ASP A 485 -45.28 24.69 -54.88
N ALA A 486 -44.41 25.65 -54.54
CA ALA A 486 -44.41 26.36 -53.27
C ALA A 486 -45.70 27.24 -53.12
N PRO A 487 -46.09 27.72 -52.00
CA PRO A 487 -45.55 29.00 -51.55
C PRO A 487 -45.21 29.15 -50.03
N ALA A 488 -44.46 30.23 -49.84
CA ALA A 488 -44.05 30.84 -48.64
C ALA A 488 -45.21 31.43 -47.80
N ALA A 489 -44.90 31.69 -46.54
CA ALA A 489 -45.30 32.78 -45.65
C ALA A 489 -45.44 32.20 -44.23
N ASP A 490 -45.10 32.78 -43.19
CA ASP A 490 -44.67 34.08 -42.69
C ASP A 490 -44.68 34.00 -41.15
N ALA A 491 -43.69 34.51 -40.59
CA ALA A 491 -43.55 35.42 -39.47
C ALA A 491 -44.36 35.26 -38.17
N ARG A 492 -43.63 35.56 -37.10
CA ARG A 492 -43.95 36.19 -35.79
C ARG A 492 -44.56 35.26 -34.74
N GLY A 493 -44.01 35.17 -33.63
CA GLY A 493 -43.48 36.09 -32.63
C GLY A 493 -44.06 35.72 -31.28
N ARG A 494 -43.24 35.57 -30.33
CA ARG A 494 -43.16 35.99 -28.94
C ARG A 494 -42.35 35.04 -28.10
#